data_908675f40f0b69565db8a271e59ab063
#
_entry.id   908675f40f0b69565db8a271e59ab063
#
_cell.length_a   1.000
_cell.length_b   1.000
_cell.length_c   1.000
_cell.angle_alpha   90.00
_cell.angle_beta   90.00
_cell.angle_gamma   90.00
#
_symmetry.space_group_name_H-M   'P 1'
#
loop_
_entity.id
_entity.type
_entity.pdbx_description
1 polymer ?
#
loop_
_entity_poly.entity_id
_entity_poly.type
_entity_poly.pdbx_seq_one_letter_code
_entity_poly.pdbx_strand_id
1 'polypeptide(L)'
;MALGEALKATKLIFITTADGLLQQGQLIRQMLASDLDLVLAQRKNEIIPEMLSKAIHAAAACRAGVPRVHIINGRVDEGLLAEVFSNEGIGTLIYANEYEQIRRAMKKDIRSLVLLTKNSVASEELVKRTRAALEKQVGDYYIFEIDKNPVACVALHVYPERNQGELAFLFVSPSHENQGIGRKLIQFVEAKARELGLAELITLSTQAFTYFQSKGGFMEGTPDDLPLGRRERYDHSGRNSKVLVKKLR
;
A
#
# COMPACT_ATOMS: atom_id res chain seq x y z
N MET A 1 19.73 -8.49 -21.53
CA MET A 1 19.37 -9.44 -20.48
C MET A 1 20.64 -10.03 -19.85
N ALA A 2 21.43 -10.82 -20.53
CA ALA A 2 22.67 -11.41 -19.99
C ALA A 2 23.63 -10.41 -19.30
N LEU A 3 23.76 -9.20 -19.84
CA LEU A 3 24.56 -8.14 -19.22
C LEU A 3 24.00 -7.69 -17.87
N GLY A 4 22.68 -7.52 -17.76
CA GLY A 4 22.03 -7.14 -16.49
C GLY A 4 22.18 -8.21 -15.40
N GLU A 5 22.12 -9.47 -15.78
CA GLU A 5 22.36 -10.61 -14.89
C GLU A 5 23.82 -10.65 -14.43
N ALA A 6 24.77 -10.56 -15.37
CA ALA A 6 26.20 -10.59 -15.08
C ALA A 6 26.64 -9.43 -14.15
N LEU A 7 26.06 -8.26 -14.35
CA LEU A 7 26.31 -7.08 -13.53
C LEU A 7 25.52 -7.04 -12.22
N LYS A 8 24.65 -8.03 -11.96
CA LYS A 8 23.70 -8.03 -10.83
C LYS A 8 22.93 -6.70 -10.75
N ALA A 9 22.44 -6.25 -11.90
CA ALA A 9 21.76 -4.96 -12.01
C ALA A 9 20.53 -4.93 -11.06
N THR A 10 20.39 -3.85 -10.32
CA THR A 10 19.22 -3.63 -9.47
C THR A 10 18.02 -3.14 -10.26
N LYS A 11 18.24 -2.64 -11.46
CA LYS A 11 17.23 -2.09 -12.36
C LYS A 11 17.69 -2.28 -13.81
N LEU A 12 16.78 -2.75 -14.68
CA LEU A 12 16.96 -2.82 -16.12
C LEU A 12 15.88 -1.95 -16.78
N ILE A 13 16.26 -1.08 -17.70
CA ILE A 13 15.33 -0.16 -18.37
C ILE A 13 15.37 -0.43 -19.88
N PHE A 14 14.23 -0.85 -20.44
CA PHE A 14 14.03 -0.90 -21.88
C PHE A 14 13.45 0.44 -22.36
N ILE A 15 14.21 1.14 -23.18
CA ILE A 15 13.76 2.37 -23.84
C ILE A 15 13.17 1.97 -25.19
N THR A 16 11.91 2.31 -25.41
CA THR A 16 11.13 1.94 -26.61
C THR A 16 10.45 3.16 -27.21
N THR A 17 9.65 2.95 -28.25
CA THR A 17 8.80 3.99 -28.85
C THR A 17 7.36 3.95 -28.35
N ALA A 18 7.02 2.98 -27.49
CA ALA A 18 5.71 2.82 -26.89
C ALA A 18 5.75 3.16 -25.38
N ASP A 19 4.64 3.61 -24.83
CA ASP A 19 4.55 4.06 -23.43
C ASP A 19 4.75 2.93 -22.38
N GLY A 20 4.68 1.68 -22.82
CA GLY A 20 4.83 0.50 -21.99
C GLY A 20 3.97 -0.66 -22.47
N LEU A 21 3.69 -1.63 -21.62
CA LEU A 21 2.78 -2.73 -21.92
C LEU A 21 1.33 -2.24 -21.83
N LEU A 22 0.54 -2.56 -22.85
CA LEU A 22 -0.88 -2.26 -22.89
C LEU A 22 -1.70 -3.53 -22.69
N GLN A 23 -2.77 -3.42 -21.93
CA GLN A 23 -3.83 -4.43 -21.84
C GLN A 23 -5.16 -3.78 -22.16
N GLN A 24 -5.83 -4.28 -23.18
CA GLN A 24 -7.10 -3.70 -23.69
C GLN A 24 -7.01 -2.18 -23.97
N GLY A 25 -5.85 -1.72 -24.47
CA GLY A 25 -5.60 -0.32 -24.76
C GLY A 25 -5.20 0.55 -23.55
N GLN A 26 -5.19 0.02 -22.35
CA GLN A 26 -4.77 0.73 -21.15
C GLN A 26 -3.34 0.37 -20.76
N LEU A 27 -2.57 1.38 -20.35
CA LEU A 27 -1.18 1.20 -19.92
C LEU A 27 -1.16 0.46 -18.57
N ILE A 28 -0.43 -0.67 -18.54
CA ILE A 28 -0.13 -1.39 -17.31
C ILE A 28 1.01 -0.66 -16.61
N ARG A 29 0.72 0.02 -15.51
CA ARG A 29 1.74 0.75 -14.76
C ARG A 29 2.72 -0.16 -14.04
N GLN A 30 2.23 -1.26 -13.48
CA GLN A 30 3.06 -2.23 -12.78
C GLN A 30 2.48 -3.64 -12.88
N MET A 31 3.35 -4.64 -12.91
CA MET A 31 2.97 -6.05 -13.00
C MET A 31 4.03 -6.95 -12.35
N LEU A 32 3.59 -7.95 -11.60
CA LEU A 32 4.48 -8.98 -11.08
C LEU A 32 5.00 -9.86 -12.24
N ALA A 33 6.24 -10.27 -12.18
CA ALA A 33 6.84 -11.11 -13.22
C ALA A 33 6.09 -12.43 -13.42
N SER A 34 5.56 -13.04 -12.34
CA SER A 34 4.70 -14.22 -12.39
C SER A 34 3.39 -13.97 -13.13
N ASP A 35 2.77 -12.78 -12.96
CA ASP A 35 1.54 -12.44 -13.65
C ASP A 35 1.81 -12.17 -15.14
N LEU A 36 2.95 -11.57 -15.45
CA LEU A 36 3.41 -11.41 -16.83
C LEU A 36 3.63 -12.77 -17.49
N ASP A 37 4.21 -13.76 -16.79
CA ASP A 37 4.36 -15.11 -17.30
C ASP A 37 3.01 -15.76 -17.63
N LEU A 38 1.98 -15.54 -16.80
CA LEU A 38 0.63 -16.02 -17.08
C LEU A 38 0.02 -15.34 -18.32
N VAL A 39 0.20 -14.03 -18.46
CA VAL A 39 -0.24 -13.30 -19.65
C VAL A 39 0.46 -13.79 -20.90
N LEU A 40 1.78 -14.00 -20.84
CA LEU A 40 2.57 -14.54 -21.96
C LEU A 40 2.16 -15.96 -22.34
N ALA A 41 1.76 -16.80 -21.37
CA ALA A 41 1.32 -18.16 -21.62
C ALA A 41 -0.11 -18.23 -22.18
N GLN A 42 -1.03 -17.41 -21.70
CA GLN A 42 -2.47 -17.52 -21.99
C GLN A 42 -2.99 -16.49 -22.98
N ARG A 43 -2.38 -15.30 -23.03
CA ARG A 43 -2.89 -14.11 -23.73
C ARG A 43 -1.81 -13.40 -24.55
N LYS A 44 -0.85 -14.14 -25.06
CA LYS A 44 0.27 -13.58 -25.83
C LYS A 44 -0.17 -12.65 -26.98
N ASN A 45 -1.33 -12.96 -27.59
CA ASN A 45 -1.88 -12.21 -28.70
C ASN A 45 -2.46 -10.84 -28.29
N GLU A 46 -2.65 -10.57 -27.00
CA GLU A 46 -3.10 -9.27 -26.50
C GLU A 46 -1.94 -8.26 -26.41
N ILE A 47 -0.70 -8.73 -26.43
CA ILE A 47 0.50 -7.88 -26.42
C ILE A 47 0.88 -7.56 -27.86
N ILE A 48 1.06 -6.28 -28.17
CA ILE A 48 1.51 -5.86 -29.51
C ILE A 48 2.88 -6.49 -29.83
N PRO A 49 3.10 -6.96 -31.08
CA PRO A 49 4.30 -7.73 -31.45
C PRO A 49 5.62 -7.05 -31.08
N GLU A 50 5.68 -5.72 -31.21
CA GLU A 50 6.85 -4.92 -30.87
C GLU A 50 7.22 -5.00 -29.39
N MET A 51 6.21 -5.08 -28.50
CA MET A 51 6.40 -5.14 -27.05
C MET A 51 6.58 -6.56 -26.53
N LEU A 52 6.17 -7.57 -27.30
CA LEU A 52 6.23 -8.97 -26.88
C LEU A 52 7.66 -9.40 -26.54
N SER A 53 8.64 -9.03 -27.38
CA SER A 53 10.05 -9.36 -27.11
C SER A 53 10.52 -8.73 -25.79
N LYS A 54 10.15 -7.47 -25.52
CA LYS A 54 10.50 -6.76 -24.29
C LYS A 54 9.84 -7.41 -23.07
N ALA A 55 8.57 -7.78 -23.18
CA ALA A 55 7.83 -8.48 -22.13
C ALA A 55 8.49 -9.84 -21.76
N ILE A 56 8.83 -10.65 -22.77
CA ILE A 56 9.52 -11.94 -22.57
C ILE A 56 10.88 -11.73 -21.89
N HIS A 57 11.67 -10.77 -22.37
CA HIS A 57 12.98 -10.49 -21.78
C HIS A 57 12.87 -9.88 -20.37
N ALA A 58 11.83 -9.09 -20.10
CA ALA A 58 11.59 -8.53 -18.77
C ALA A 58 11.26 -9.63 -17.77
N ALA A 59 10.33 -10.53 -18.10
CA ALA A 59 10.00 -11.68 -17.25
C ALA A 59 11.23 -12.55 -17.01
N ALA A 60 12.00 -12.85 -18.05
CA ALA A 60 13.21 -13.66 -17.95
C ALA A 60 14.30 -12.97 -17.09
N ALA A 61 14.51 -11.67 -17.22
CA ALA A 61 15.46 -10.92 -16.40
C ALA A 61 15.06 -10.93 -14.91
N CYS A 62 13.76 -10.78 -14.62
CA CYS A 62 13.27 -10.89 -13.25
C CYS A 62 13.50 -12.28 -12.66
N ARG A 63 13.25 -13.35 -13.40
CA ARG A 63 13.55 -14.74 -12.96
C ARG A 63 15.05 -14.98 -12.74
N ALA A 64 15.90 -14.31 -13.51
CA ALA A 64 17.35 -14.38 -13.37
C ALA A 64 17.91 -13.51 -12.23
N GLY A 65 17.05 -12.87 -11.45
CA GLY A 65 17.44 -12.13 -10.25
C GLY A 65 17.56 -10.62 -10.41
N VAL A 66 17.19 -10.03 -11.55
CA VAL A 66 17.05 -8.58 -11.69
C VAL A 66 15.75 -8.16 -10.98
N PRO A 67 15.80 -7.39 -9.89
CA PRO A 67 14.62 -7.10 -9.09
C PRO A 67 13.53 -6.34 -9.85
N ARG A 68 13.94 -5.50 -10.81
CA ARG A 68 13.05 -4.58 -11.53
C ARG A 68 13.44 -4.42 -12.98
N VAL A 69 12.44 -4.47 -13.82
CA VAL A 69 12.56 -4.15 -15.24
C VAL A 69 11.52 -3.10 -15.62
N HIS A 70 11.98 -2.01 -16.20
CA HIS A 70 11.12 -0.93 -16.66
C HIS A 70 11.06 -0.93 -18.18
N ILE A 71 9.89 -0.63 -18.74
CA ILE A 71 9.69 -0.42 -20.17
C ILE A 71 9.11 0.98 -20.33
N ILE A 72 9.85 1.87 -20.96
CA ILE A 72 9.50 3.29 -21.06
C ILE A 72 9.52 3.78 -22.51
N ASN A 73 8.81 4.87 -22.77
CA ASN A 73 8.86 5.60 -24.02
C ASN A 73 10.04 6.59 -24.00
N GLY A 74 11.02 6.37 -24.87
CA GLY A 74 12.19 7.24 -24.99
C GLY A 74 11.93 8.57 -25.71
N ARG A 75 10.70 8.78 -26.22
CA ARG A 75 10.29 10.05 -26.84
C ARG A 75 9.73 11.06 -25.84
N VAL A 76 9.50 10.63 -24.60
CA VAL A 76 9.03 11.52 -23.53
C VAL A 76 10.23 12.32 -23.03
N ASP A 77 10.12 13.64 -23.07
CA ASP A 77 11.14 14.55 -22.56
C ASP A 77 11.36 14.26 -21.06
N GLU A 78 12.64 14.20 -20.66
CA GLU A 78 13.06 13.84 -19.30
C GLU A 78 12.53 12.48 -18.79
N GLY A 79 11.98 11.66 -19.68
CA GLY A 79 11.32 10.40 -19.31
C GLY A 79 12.22 9.44 -18.55
N LEU A 80 13.50 9.33 -18.92
CA LEU A 80 14.46 8.49 -18.18
C LEU A 80 14.73 9.03 -16.77
N LEU A 81 14.81 10.33 -16.59
CA LEU A 81 14.97 10.97 -15.27
C LEU A 81 13.73 10.74 -14.41
N ALA A 82 12.54 10.95 -14.99
CA ALA A 82 11.28 10.67 -14.32
C ALA A 82 11.20 9.21 -13.86
N GLU A 83 11.60 8.25 -14.69
CA GLU A 83 11.58 6.82 -14.34
C GLU A 83 12.59 6.44 -13.25
N VAL A 84 13.77 7.06 -13.27
CA VAL A 84 14.83 6.75 -12.28
C VAL A 84 14.55 7.38 -10.93
N PHE A 85 14.03 8.61 -10.91
CA PHE A 85 13.92 9.43 -9.69
C PHE A 85 12.50 9.56 -9.15
N SER A 86 11.46 9.18 -9.88
CA SER A 86 10.10 9.14 -9.34
C SER A 86 9.73 7.77 -8.79
N ASN A 87 8.81 7.75 -7.83
CA ASN A 87 8.27 6.50 -7.28
C ASN A 87 7.19 5.87 -8.18
N GLU A 88 6.60 6.63 -9.10
CA GLU A 88 5.49 6.17 -9.93
C GLU A 88 5.93 5.72 -11.34
N GLY A 89 7.09 6.21 -11.81
CA GLY A 89 7.55 5.96 -13.17
C GLY A 89 6.61 6.50 -14.26
N ILE A 90 7.04 6.46 -15.50
CA ILE A 90 6.23 6.90 -16.66
C ILE A 90 5.72 5.73 -17.52
N GLY A 91 6.35 4.56 -17.39
CA GLY A 91 6.10 3.39 -18.22
C GLY A 91 5.47 2.22 -17.48
N THR A 92 5.89 1.01 -17.86
CA THR A 92 5.53 -0.23 -17.17
C THR A 92 6.69 -0.74 -16.31
N LEU A 93 6.44 -0.96 -15.04
CA LEU A 93 7.35 -1.63 -14.13
C LEU A 93 6.99 -3.12 -14.02
N ILE A 94 7.95 -4.00 -14.29
CA ILE A 94 7.88 -5.43 -14.02
C ILE A 94 8.84 -5.75 -12.87
N TYR A 95 8.37 -6.46 -11.84
CA TYR A 95 9.14 -6.73 -10.64
C TYR A 95 9.13 -8.21 -10.27
N ALA A 96 10.26 -8.69 -9.74
CA ALA A 96 10.50 -10.11 -9.48
C ALA A 96 9.84 -10.64 -8.21
N ASN A 97 9.71 -9.80 -7.19
CA ASN A 97 9.18 -10.16 -5.88
C ASN A 97 8.10 -9.16 -5.48
N GLU A 98 7.37 -9.46 -4.42
CA GLU A 98 6.41 -8.50 -3.87
C GLU A 98 7.07 -7.14 -3.63
N TYR A 99 6.82 -6.24 -4.55
CA TYR A 99 7.27 -4.87 -4.53
C TYR A 99 6.56 -4.09 -3.43
N GLU A 100 5.34 -4.50 -3.16
CA GLU A 100 4.50 -4.01 -2.09
C GLU A 100 4.58 -4.97 -0.90
N GLN A 101 4.92 -4.47 0.25
CA GLN A 101 4.97 -5.26 1.47
C GLN A 101 4.25 -4.55 2.61
N ILE A 102 3.38 -5.29 3.32
CA ILE A 102 2.86 -4.84 4.61
C ILE A 102 3.66 -5.55 5.69
N ARG A 103 4.35 -4.79 6.51
CA ARG A 103 5.12 -5.31 7.63
C ARG A 103 4.84 -4.57 8.92
N ARG A 104 5.11 -5.21 10.04
CA ARG A 104 5.04 -4.59 11.35
C ARG A 104 6.08 -3.46 11.46
N ALA A 105 5.69 -2.35 12.06
CA ALA A 105 6.60 -1.23 12.30
C ALA A 105 7.59 -1.56 13.41
N MET A 106 8.79 -1.01 13.29
CA MET A 106 9.87 -1.11 14.27
C MET A 106 10.26 0.28 14.77
N LYS A 107 11.02 0.36 15.85
CA LYS A 107 11.48 1.65 16.42
C LYS A 107 12.15 2.57 15.40
N LYS A 108 12.89 2.00 14.44
CA LYS A 108 13.54 2.76 13.35
C LYS A 108 12.53 3.48 12.43
N ASP A 109 11.30 2.98 12.34
CA ASP A 109 10.27 3.49 11.43
C ASP A 109 9.48 4.68 12.01
N ILE A 110 9.64 4.97 13.29
CA ILE A 110 8.88 6.04 13.98
C ILE A 110 9.08 7.40 13.30
N ARG A 111 10.31 7.70 12.89
CA ARG A 111 10.60 8.93 12.15
C ARG A 111 9.82 9.00 10.84
N SER A 112 9.79 7.89 10.10
CA SER A 112 9.05 7.78 8.83
C SER A 112 7.55 7.91 9.06
N LEU A 113 6.99 7.25 10.09
CA LEU A 113 5.57 7.38 10.46
C LEU A 113 5.17 8.83 10.77
N VAL A 114 6.00 9.54 11.55
CA VAL A 114 5.74 10.95 11.89
C VAL A 114 5.81 11.84 10.66
N LEU A 115 6.80 11.63 9.78
CA LEU A 115 6.94 12.42 8.55
C LEU A 115 5.81 12.13 7.56
N LEU A 116 5.48 10.86 7.38
CA LEU A 116 4.43 10.41 6.46
C LEU A 116 3.07 11.04 6.81
N THR A 117 2.74 11.09 8.09
CA THR A 117 1.42 11.56 8.56
C THR A 117 1.39 13.05 8.95
N LYS A 118 2.48 13.79 8.76
CA LYS A 118 2.62 15.18 9.22
C LYS A 118 1.50 16.10 8.71
N ASN A 119 1.18 16.01 7.43
CA ASN A 119 0.18 16.88 6.81
C ASN A 119 -1.24 16.51 7.25
N SER A 120 -1.58 15.22 7.32
CA SER A 120 -2.90 14.77 7.78
C SER A 120 -3.13 14.99 9.28
N VAL A 121 -2.06 15.13 10.06
CA VAL A 121 -2.17 15.61 11.45
C VAL A 121 -2.41 17.13 11.48
N ALA A 122 -1.80 17.88 10.58
CA ALA A 122 -2.00 19.33 10.48
C ALA A 122 -3.41 19.70 9.97
N SER A 123 -4.00 18.87 9.08
CA SER A 123 -5.38 19.00 8.60
C SER A 123 -6.43 18.36 9.52
N GLU A 124 -6.04 17.90 10.70
CA GLU A 124 -6.91 17.22 11.68
C GLU A 124 -7.59 15.93 11.20
N GLU A 125 -7.18 15.37 10.08
CA GLU A 125 -7.63 14.05 9.61
C GLU A 125 -7.17 12.95 10.57
N LEU A 126 -5.91 13.03 11.02
CA LEU A 126 -5.33 12.11 11.98
C LEU A 126 -5.07 12.77 13.34
N VAL A 127 -5.23 12.00 14.40
CA VAL A 127 -4.86 12.43 15.75
C VAL A 127 -3.35 12.50 15.89
N LYS A 128 -2.84 13.65 16.34
CA LYS A 128 -1.41 13.79 16.65
C LYS A 128 -0.99 12.79 17.72
N ARG A 129 0.05 12.03 17.43
CA ARG A 129 0.68 11.12 18.38
C ARG A 129 2.08 11.59 18.71
N THR A 130 2.42 11.61 19.99
CA THR A 130 3.79 11.94 20.40
C THR A 130 4.73 10.80 20.02
N ARG A 131 6.01 11.12 19.82
CA ARG A 131 7.03 10.10 19.56
C ARG A 131 7.06 9.04 20.65
N ALA A 132 6.97 9.44 21.91
CA ALA A 132 6.94 8.51 23.05
C ALA A 132 5.72 7.56 23.02
N ALA A 133 4.54 8.06 22.62
CA ALA A 133 3.35 7.23 22.45
C ALA A 133 3.53 6.22 21.31
N LEU A 134 4.12 6.63 20.17
CA LEU A 134 4.44 5.72 19.08
C LEU A 134 5.48 4.66 19.50
N GLU A 135 6.52 5.06 20.23
CA GLU A 135 7.54 4.14 20.75
C GLU A 135 6.96 3.07 21.66
N LYS A 136 6.03 3.45 22.54
CA LYS A 136 5.36 2.53 23.48
C LYS A 136 4.50 1.48 22.77
N GLN A 137 3.87 1.85 21.66
CA GLN A 137 2.91 1.02 20.95
C GLN A 137 3.35 0.68 19.52
N VAL A 138 4.64 0.79 19.21
CA VAL A 138 5.15 0.59 17.84
C VAL A 138 4.74 -0.75 17.23
N GLY A 139 4.59 -1.77 18.06
CA GLY A 139 4.15 -3.10 17.65
C GLY A 139 2.71 -3.18 17.12
N ASP A 140 1.87 -2.19 17.40
CA ASP A 140 0.49 -2.14 16.91
C ASP A 140 0.40 -1.55 15.49
N TYR A 141 1.50 -0.93 15.00
CA TYR A 141 1.54 -0.28 13.71
C TYR A 141 2.07 -1.19 12.62
N TYR A 142 1.50 -1.04 11.44
CA TYR A 142 1.94 -1.70 10.21
C TYR A 142 2.22 -0.63 9.15
N ILE A 143 3.25 -0.88 8.36
CA ILE A 143 3.70 -0.01 7.28
C ILE A 143 3.48 -0.75 5.97
N PHE A 144 2.89 -0.07 5.02
CA PHE A 144 2.87 -0.48 3.63
C PHE A 144 4.08 0.15 2.93
N GLU A 145 4.96 -0.68 2.45
CA GLU A 145 6.16 -0.27 1.72
C GLU A 145 6.02 -0.58 0.23
N ILE A 146 6.45 0.36 -0.55
CA ILE A 146 6.75 0.17 -1.96
C ILE A 146 8.26 0.39 -2.10
N ASP A 147 8.98 -0.63 -2.55
CA ASP A 147 10.43 -0.56 -2.69
C ASP A 147 11.16 -0.12 -1.42
N LYS A 148 10.77 -0.68 -0.28
CA LYS A 148 11.29 -0.32 1.05
C LYS A 148 11.02 1.13 1.46
N ASN A 149 10.25 1.89 0.68
CA ASN A 149 9.81 3.23 1.02
C ASN A 149 8.43 3.16 1.67
N PRO A 150 8.26 3.61 2.91
CA PRO A 150 6.96 3.71 3.54
C PRO A 150 6.05 4.68 2.78
N VAL A 151 4.92 4.19 2.27
CA VAL A 151 3.94 5.01 1.52
C VAL A 151 2.58 5.04 2.19
N ALA A 152 2.31 4.10 3.10
CA ALA A 152 1.08 4.08 3.87
C ALA A 152 1.29 3.40 5.22
N CYS A 153 0.37 3.60 6.15
CA CYS A 153 0.40 2.94 7.46
C CYS A 153 -1.00 2.74 8.02
N VAL A 154 -1.09 1.81 8.96
CA VAL A 154 -2.30 1.52 9.74
C VAL A 154 -1.90 1.00 11.11
N ALA A 155 -2.76 1.13 12.10
CA ALA A 155 -2.60 0.51 13.43
C ALA A 155 -3.76 -0.44 13.72
N LEU A 156 -3.46 -1.52 14.46
CA LEU A 156 -4.44 -2.40 15.07
C LEU A 156 -4.18 -2.40 16.60
N HIS A 157 -5.03 -1.68 17.33
CA HIS A 157 -5.02 -1.71 18.80
C HIS A 157 -5.98 -2.78 19.29
N VAL A 158 -5.55 -3.64 20.20
CA VAL A 158 -6.36 -4.75 20.70
C VAL A 158 -6.91 -4.40 22.09
N TYR A 159 -8.19 -4.67 22.29
CA TYR A 159 -8.93 -4.51 23.54
C TYR A 159 -9.47 -5.89 23.98
N PRO A 160 -8.66 -6.66 24.72
CA PRO A 160 -9.01 -8.04 25.11
C PRO A 160 -10.30 -8.13 25.92
N GLU A 161 -10.58 -7.12 26.75
CA GLU A 161 -11.75 -7.05 27.62
C GLU A 161 -13.09 -7.04 26.87
N ARG A 162 -13.09 -6.64 25.61
CA ARG A 162 -14.26 -6.63 24.72
C ARG A 162 -14.13 -7.56 23.52
N ASN A 163 -13.03 -8.28 23.44
CA ASN A 163 -12.69 -9.07 22.26
C ASN A 163 -12.76 -8.25 20.95
N GLN A 164 -12.31 -7.00 21.01
CA GLN A 164 -12.37 -6.00 19.95
C GLN A 164 -10.97 -5.58 19.49
N GLY A 165 -10.86 -5.17 18.23
CA GLY A 165 -9.71 -4.46 17.69
C GLY A 165 -10.11 -3.07 17.18
N GLU A 166 -9.27 -2.07 17.35
CA GLU A 166 -9.44 -0.75 16.72
C GLU A 166 -8.51 -0.64 15.51
N LEU A 167 -9.10 -0.53 14.32
CA LEU A 167 -8.38 -0.07 13.13
C LEU A 167 -8.21 1.44 13.26
N ALA A 168 -6.99 1.89 13.47
CA ALA A 168 -6.66 3.29 13.67
C ALA A 168 -5.51 3.72 12.76
N PHE A 169 -5.29 5.02 12.68
CA PHE A 169 -4.12 5.60 12.02
C PHE A 169 -3.93 5.15 10.56
N LEU A 170 -5.04 4.87 9.85
CA LEU A 170 -5.00 4.56 8.43
C LEU A 170 -4.63 5.82 7.65
N PHE A 171 -3.53 5.74 6.95
CA PHE A 171 -3.01 6.80 6.09
C PHE A 171 -2.41 6.22 4.82
N VAL A 172 -2.64 6.87 3.71
CA VAL A 172 -1.99 6.61 2.42
C VAL A 172 -1.39 7.93 1.93
N SER A 173 -0.15 7.89 1.47
CA SER A 173 0.50 9.06 0.88
C SER A 173 -0.31 9.58 -0.32
N PRO A 174 -0.49 10.91 -0.49
CA PRO A 174 -1.26 11.47 -1.60
C PRO A 174 -0.81 10.99 -2.99
N SER A 175 0.49 10.78 -3.18
CA SER A 175 1.05 10.25 -4.43
C SER A 175 0.67 8.79 -4.72
N HIS A 176 0.12 8.07 -3.75
CA HIS A 176 -0.26 6.66 -3.85
C HIS A 176 -1.75 6.41 -3.56
N GLU A 177 -2.54 7.47 -3.48
CA GLU A 177 -3.99 7.37 -3.37
C GLU A 177 -4.60 6.76 -4.64
N ASN A 178 -5.83 6.23 -4.51
CA ASN A 178 -6.58 5.59 -5.60
C ASN A 178 -5.94 4.34 -6.22
N GLN A 179 -4.83 3.83 -5.67
CA GLN A 179 -4.17 2.57 -6.09
C GLN A 179 -4.66 1.35 -5.28
N GLY A 180 -5.71 1.51 -4.47
CA GLY A 180 -6.27 0.41 -3.67
C GLY A 180 -5.50 0.09 -2.38
N ILE A 181 -4.43 0.82 -2.06
CA ILE A 181 -3.57 0.57 -0.88
C ILE A 181 -4.37 0.63 0.43
N GLY A 182 -5.23 1.64 0.59
CA GLY A 182 -6.07 1.74 1.80
C GLY A 182 -6.98 0.53 1.98
N ARG A 183 -7.55 -0.02 0.90
CA ARG A 183 -8.35 -1.26 0.94
C ARG A 183 -7.50 -2.47 1.32
N LYS A 184 -6.28 -2.59 0.77
CA LYS A 184 -5.34 -3.66 1.13
C LYS A 184 -4.99 -3.61 2.63
N LEU A 185 -4.76 -2.41 3.17
CA LEU A 185 -4.49 -2.23 4.61
C LEU A 185 -5.68 -2.61 5.48
N ILE A 186 -6.90 -2.23 5.11
CA ILE A 186 -8.12 -2.64 5.83
C ILE A 186 -8.23 -4.17 5.84
N GLN A 187 -8.09 -4.82 4.68
CA GLN A 187 -8.16 -6.28 4.56
C GLN A 187 -7.06 -6.98 5.38
N PHE A 188 -5.86 -6.42 5.38
CA PHE A 188 -4.75 -6.92 6.19
C PHE A 188 -5.07 -6.86 7.69
N VAL A 189 -5.58 -5.73 8.18
CA VAL A 189 -5.99 -5.57 9.58
C VAL A 189 -7.11 -6.53 9.95
N GLU A 190 -8.08 -6.74 9.07
CA GLU A 190 -9.15 -7.73 9.28
C GLU A 190 -8.60 -9.15 9.40
N ALA A 191 -7.68 -9.54 8.51
CA ALA A 191 -7.03 -10.84 8.56
C ALA A 191 -6.29 -11.02 9.89
N LYS A 192 -5.52 -10.00 10.30
CA LYS A 192 -4.81 -10.01 11.59
C LYS A 192 -5.75 -10.08 12.80
N ALA A 193 -6.86 -9.37 12.76
CA ALA A 193 -7.86 -9.41 13.82
C ALA A 193 -8.50 -10.80 13.93
N ARG A 194 -8.78 -11.47 12.79
CA ARG A 194 -9.26 -12.86 12.78
C ARG A 194 -8.22 -13.85 13.32
N GLU A 195 -6.95 -13.69 12.91
CA GLU A 195 -5.84 -14.51 13.45
C GLU A 195 -5.71 -14.39 14.97
N LEU A 196 -6.01 -13.22 15.54
CA LEU A 196 -6.03 -12.96 16.98
C LEU A 196 -7.33 -13.42 17.65
N GLY A 197 -8.30 -13.95 16.90
CA GLY A 197 -9.58 -14.41 17.43
C GLY A 197 -10.52 -13.29 17.84
N LEU A 198 -10.33 -12.05 17.36
CA LEU A 198 -11.18 -10.92 17.73
C LEU A 198 -12.56 -11.06 17.08
N ALA A 199 -13.61 -10.68 17.83
CA ALA A 199 -14.99 -10.78 17.37
C ALA A 199 -15.39 -9.63 16.43
N GLU A 200 -14.80 -8.46 16.62
CA GLU A 200 -15.16 -7.28 15.85
C GLU A 200 -14.02 -6.26 15.75
N LEU A 201 -14.10 -5.41 14.72
CA LEU A 201 -13.27 -4.23 14.55
C LEU A 201 -14.09 -2.97 14.75
N ILE A 202 -13.51 -2.00 15.43
CA ILE A 202 -14.03 -0.63 15.50
C ILE A 202 -13.07 0.31 14.76
N THR A 203 -13.58 1.42 14.26
CA THR A 203 -12.77 2.55 13.77
C THR A 203 -13.50 3.86 14.01
N LEU A 204 -12.75 4.94 14.17
CA LEU A 204 -13.29 6.27 14.37
C LEU A 204 -12.78 7.19 13.27
N SER A 205 -13.70 7.89 12.63
CA SER A 205 -13.35 8.81 11.54
C SER A 205 -14.18 10.08 11.58
N THR A 206 -13.55 11.21 11.30
CA THR A 206 -14.23 12.51 11.10
C THR A 206 -14.59 12.74 9.63
N GLN A 207 -13.77 12.26 8.70
CA GLN A 207 -13.89 12.59 7.27
C GLN A 207 -14.05 11.35 6.39
N ALA A 208 -13.37 10.24 6.71
CA ALA A 208 -13.30 9.06 5.85
C ALA A 208 -14.37 7.99 6.17
N PHE A 209 -15.47 8.31 6.87
CA PHE A 209 -16.46 7.30 7.27
C PHE A 209 -17.10 6.59 6.07
N THR A 210 -17.42 7.32 4.99
CA THR A 210 -17.97 6.74 3.75
C THR A 210 -17.00 5.75 3.11
N TYR A 211 -15.69 6.01 3.18
CA TYR A 211 -14.68 5.10 2.70
C TYR A 211 -14.66 3.78 3.49
N PHE A 212 -14.70 3.85 4.81
CA PHE A 212 -14.76 2.66 5.65
C PHE A 212 -16.03 1.85 5.43
N GLN A 213 -17.16 2.50 5.20
CA GLN A 213 -18.42 1.82 4.87
C GLN A 213 -18.33 1.13 3.51
N SER A 214 -17.97 1.87 2.46
CA SER A 214 -18.01 1.36 1.07
C SER A 214 -16.88 0.39 0.73
N LYS A 215 -15.68 0.60 1.26
CA LYS A 215 -14.48 -0.22 0.97
C LYS A 215 -14.11 -1.19 2.07
N GLY A 216 -14.46 -0.88 3.31
CA GLY A 216 -14.18 -1.71 4.48
C GLY A 216 -15.37 -2.53 4.97
N GLY A 217 -16.60 -2.23 4.53
CA GLY A 217 -17.81 -2.91 4.99
C GLY A 217 -18.13 -2.67 6.48
N PHE A 218 -17.70 -1.52 7.01
CA PHE A 218 -18.07 -1.10 8.35
C PHE A 218 -19.49 -0.52 8.35
N MET A 219 -20.18 -0.67 9.46
CA MET A 219 -21.49 -0.05 9.72
C MET A 219 -21.36 1.05 10.77
N GLU A 220 -22.28 2.02 10.75
CA GLU A 220 -22.34 3.05 11.77
C GLU A 220 -22.71 2.42 13.11
N GLY A 221 -21.89 2.70 14.12
CA GLY A 221 -22.08 2.29 15.50
C GLY A 221 -22.33 3.49 16.40
N THR A 222 -22.29 3.25 17.68
CA THR A 222 -22.48 4.25 18.73
C THR A 222 -21.26 4.32 19.63
N PRO A 223 -21.11 5.38 20.43
CA PRO A 223 -20.07 5.43 21.43
C PRO A 223 -20.10 4.28 22.45
N ASP A 224 -21.24 3.61 22.64
CA ASP A 224 -21.37 2.46 23.56
C ASP A 224 -20.68 1.18 23.02
N ASP A 225 -20.39 1.15 21.72
CA ASP A 225 -19.60 0.09 21.09
C ASP A 225 -18.10 0.19 21.43
N LEU A 226 -17.65 1.32 22.00
CA LEU A 226 -16.25 1.52 22.35
C LEU A 226 -15.88 0.85 23.67
N PRO A 227 -14.67 0.27 23.79
CA PRO A 227 -14.10 -0.16 25.07
C PRO A 227 -14.02 1.01 26.05
N LEU A 228 -14.15 0.76 27.36
CA LEU A 228 -14.22 1.81 28.39
C LEU A 228 -13.10 2.84 28.26
N GLY A 229 -11.84 2.43 28.29
CA GLY A 229 -10.70 3.35 28.18
C GLY A 229 -10.58 4.04 26.81
N ARG A 230 -11.25 3.52 25.77
CA ARG A 230 -11.35 4.18 24.47
C ARG A 230 -12.51 5.17 24.44
N ARG A 231 -13.62 4.83 25.10
CA ARG A 231 -14.78 5.70 25.28
C ARG A 231 -14.42 6.97 26.04
N GLU A 232 -13.73 6.86 27.17
CA GLU A 232 -13.26 8.01 27.93
C GLU A 232 -12.43 8.98 27.07
N ARG A 233 -11.50 8.43 26.28
CA ARG A 233 -10.69 9.24 25.35
C ARG A 233 -11.54 9.86 24.22
N TYR A 234 -12.59 9.18 23.79
CA TYR A 234 -13.52 9.71 22.80
C TYR A 234 -14.29 10.90 23.37
N ASP A 235 -14.89 10.76 24.54
CA ASP A 235 -15.69 11.79 25.20
C ASP A 235 -14.86 13.05 25.51
N HIS A 236 -13.59 12.88 25.91
CA HIS A 236 -12.68 14.00 26.18
C HIS A 236 -12.05 14.63 24.93
N SER A 237 -12.15 14.00 23.76
CA SER A 237 -11.43 14.46 22.58
C SER A 237 -12.02 15.70 21.93
N GLY A 238 -13.30 16.00 22.16
CA GLY A 238 -14.05 17.06 21.50
C GLY A 238 -14.20 16.88 19.96
N ARG A 239 -13.73 15.77 19.41
CA ARG A 239 -13.81 15.48 17.98
C ARG A 239 -15.13 14.80 17.65
N ASN A 240 -15.87 15.33 16.68
CA ASN A 240 -17.11 14.71 16.18
C ASN A 240 -16.81 13.51 15.26
N SER A 241 -16.04 12.54 15.76
CA SER A 241 -15.75 11.33 15.01
C SER A 241 -16.95 10.38 15.02
N LYS A 242 -17.33 9.87 13.86
CA LYS A 242 -18.28 8.76 13.81
C LYS A 242 -17.61 7.48 14.27
N VAL A 243 -18.32 6.71 15.06
CA VAL A 243 -17.94 5.35 15.45
C VAL A 243 -18.45 4.40 14.40
N LEU A 244 -17.59 3.53 13.93
CA LEU A 244 -17.91 2.52 12.93
C LEU A 244 -17.49 1.16 13.45
N VAL A 245 -18.31 0.14 13.20
CA VAL A 245 -18.13 -1.23 13.69
C VAL A 245 -18.23 -2.22 12.54
N LYS A 246 -17.38 -3.24 12.59
CA LYS A 246 -17.42 -4.39 11.68
C LYS A 246 -17.29 -5.69 12.44
N LYS A 247 -18.27 -6.57 12.36
CA LYS A 247 -18.20 -7.92 12.91
C LYS A 247 -17.28 -8.80 12.06
N LEU A 248 -16.39 -9.52 12.71
CA LEU A 248 -15.47 -10.48 12.11
C LEU A 248 -16.09 -11.87 12.28
N ARG A 249 -16.61 -12.43 11.19
CA ARG A 249 -17.13 -13.81 11.17
C ARG A 249 -16.02 -14.77 10.76
#